data_5ad4b58cd664fb9e81bf562f47626702
#
_entry.id   5ad4b58cd664fb9e81bf562f47626702
#
_cell.length_a   1.000
_cell.length_b   1.000
_cell.length_c   1.000
_cell.angle_alpha   90.00
_cell.angle_beta   90.00
_cell.angle_gamma   90.00
#
_symmetry.space_group_name_H-M   'P 1'
#
loop_
_entity.id
_entity.type
_entity.pdbx_description
1 polymer ?
#
loop_
_entity_poly.entity_id
_entity_poly.type
_entity_poly.pdbx_seq_one_letter_code
_entity_poly.pdbx_strand_id
1 'polypeptide(L)'
;PPAPGWWILAFLGMAAILTTLYWLWRRWRANAYRREGVKQLDAILSAYESHGDISRYLSEYQVLLKRVALTRYDRDLVASLSGEAWVAFLDKSSNCEEFTIGEGQALIDSNYRLEPAANIDKLSELGRLWIRKHRDLPIVEQAA
;
A
#
# COMPACT_ATOMS: atom_id res chain seq x y z
N PRO A 1 -6.99 32.39 -46.04
CA PRO A 1 -6.75 31.03 -45.60
C PRO A 1 -6.09 31.01 -44.23
N PRO A 2 -6.47 30.09 -43.35
CA PRO A 2 -5.86 30.01 -42.02
C PRO A 2 -4.38 29.73 -42.17
N ALA A 3 -3.55 30.49 -41.45
CA ALA A 3 -2.11 30.29 -41.44
C ALA A 3 -1.76 28.87 -40.95
N PRO A 4 -0.77 28.19 -41.53
CA PRO A 4 -0.41 26.82 -41.11
C PRO A 4 0.02 26.75 -39.63
N GLY A 5 0.48 27.88 -39.06
CA GLY A 5 0.80 27.98 -37.62
C GLY A 5 -0.38 27.75 -36.69
N TRP A 6 -1.60 28.05 -37.10
CA TRP A 6 -2.82 27.81 -36.33
C TRP A 6 -3.09 26.32 -36.10
N TRP A 7 -2.84 25.51 -37.12
CA TRP A 7 -2.99 24.06 -37.05
C TRP A 7 -1.94 23.44 -36.15
N ILE A 8 -0.72 23.97 -36.15
CA ILE A 8 0.36 23.52 -35.25
C ILE A 8 -0.02 23.83 -33.79
N LEU A 9 -0.55 25.02 -33.51
CA LEU A 9 -1.02 25.39 -32.17
C LEU A 9 -2.20 24.49 -31.72
N ALA A 10 -3.15 24.22 -32.60
CA ALA A 10 -4.27 23.33 -32.31
C ALA A 10 -3.80 21.90 -32.01
N PHE A 11 -2.83 21.40 -32.77
CA PHE A 11 -2.25 20.08 -32.56
C PHE A 11 -1.46 19.99 -31.25
N LEU A 12 -0.65 21.01 -30.94
CA LEU A 12 0.09 21.08 -29.66
C LEU A 12 -0.88 21.15 -28.46
N GLY A 13 -1.93 21.97 -28.57
CA GLY A 13 -2.95 22.08 -27.54
C GLY A 13 -3.66 20.75 -27.29
N MET A 14 -4.03 20.05 -28.36
CA MET A 14 -4.66 18.73 -28.29
C MET A 14 -3.71 17.70 -27.65
N ALA A 15 -2.45 17.68 -28.07
CA ALA A 15 -1.44 16.80 -27.48
C ALA A 15 -1.23 17.06 -25.99
N ALA A 16 -1.19 18.32 -25.58
CA ALA A 16 -1.08 18.70 -24.17
C ALA A 16 -2.29 18.23 -23.34
N ILE A 17 -3.50 18.41 -23.87
CA ILE A 17 -4.74 17.94 -23.23
C ILE A 17 -4.74 16.43 -23.07
N LEU A 18 -4.43 15.70 -24.12
CA LEU A 18 -4.40 14.24 -24.12
C LEU A 18 -3.34 13.71 -23.15
N THR A 19 -2.16 14.31 -23.09
CA THR A 19 -1.10 13.96 -22.16
C THR A 19 -1.52 14.20 -20.71
N THR A 20 -2.15 15.34 -20.45
CA THR A 20 -2.65 15.68 -19.11
C THR A 20 -3.76 14.72 -18.66
N LEU A 21 -4.72 14.45 -19.53
CA LEU A 21 -5.81 13.49 -19.26
C LEU A 21 -5.26 12.08 -19.01
N TYR A 22 -4.31 11.63 -19.84
CA TYR A 22 -3.64 10.33 -19.66
C TYR A 22 -2.92 10.26 -18.32
N TRP A 23 -2.18 11.32 -17.96
CA TRP A 23 -1.46 11.38 -16.69
C TRP A 23 -2.40 11.37 -15.48
N LEU A 24 -3.49 12.15 -15.52
CA LEU A 24 -4.53 12.17 -14.50
C LEU A 24 -5.22 10.82 -14.37
N TRP A 25 -5.57 10.19 -15.49
CA TRP A 25 -6.19 8.87 -15.51
C TRP A 25 -5.26 7.80 -14.93
N ARG A 26 -3.97 7.84 -15.33
CA ARG A 26 -2.94 6.94 -14.80
C ARG A 26 -2.77 7.10 -13.29
N ARG A 27 -2.71 8.34 -12.82
CA ARG A 27 -2.61 8.65 -11.39
C ARG A 27 -3.85 8.19 -10.62
N TRP A 28 -5.03 8.44 -11.16
CA TRP A 28 -6.29 8.00 -10.56
C TRP A 28 -6.36 6.47 -10.47
N ARG A 29 -5.98 5.79 -11.53
CA ARG A 29 -5.94 4.32 -11.57
C ARG A 29 -4.89 3.75 -10.61
N ALA A 30 -3.71 4.37 -10.52
CA ALA A 30 -2.67 3.97 -9.58
C ALA A 30 -3.12 4.09 -8.12
N ASN A 31 -4.00 5.04 -7.80
CA ASN A 31 -4.56 5.20 -6.47
C ASN A 31 -5.79 4.34 -6.20
N ALA A 32 -6.38 3.75 -7.23
CA ALA A 32 -7.55 2.88 -7.07
C ALA A 32 -7.25 1.64 -6.21
N TYR A 33 -6.07 1.03 -6.38
CA TYR A 33 -5.66 -0.11 -5.58
C TYR A 33 -5.50 0.23 -4.10
N ARG A 34 -5.09 1.47 -3.79
CA ARG A 34 -4.96 1.95 -2.40
C ARG A 34 -6.33 2.06 -1.72
N ARG A 35 -7.31 2.62 -2.42
CA ARG A 35 -8.68 2.71 -1.91
C ARG A 35 -9.29 1.34 -1.70
N GLU A 36 -9.09 0.44 -2.64
CA GLU A 36 -9.55 -0.94 -2.53
C GLU A 36 -8.86 -1.68 -1.37
N GLY A 37 -7.55 -1.47 -1.19
CA GLY A 37 -6.80 -2.04 -0.07
C GLY A 37 -7.33 -1.58 1.28
N VAL A 38 -7.60 -0.30 1.46
CA VAL A 38 -8.20 0.23 2.69
C VAL A 38 -9.60 -0.35 2.93
N LYS A 39 -10.40 -0.45 1.89
CA LYS A 39 -11.74 -1.05 1.97
C LYS A 39 -11.70 -2.52 2.41
N GLN A 40 -10.76 -3.30 1.87
CA GLN A 40 -10.57 -4.69 2.27
C GLN A 40 -10.07 -4.80 3.71
N LEU A 41 -9.19 -3.90 4.15
CA LEU A 41 -8.73 -3.86 5.54
C LEU A 41 -9.89 -3.57 6.50
N ASP A 42 -10.75 -2.62 6.17
CA ASP A 42 -11.94 -2.33 6.96
C ASP A 42 -12.90 -3.52 7.02
N ALA A 43 -13.02 -4.29 5.94
CA ALA A 43 -13.80 -5.53 5.92
C ALA A 43 -13.18 -6.61 6.82
N ILE A 44 -11.86 -6.73 6.85
CA ILE A 44 -11.13 -7.66 7.73
C ILE A 44 -11.36 -7.29 9.20
N LEU A 45 -11.29 -6.00 9.53
CA LEU A 45 -11.55 -5.52 10.89
C LEU A 45 -13.00 -5.78 11.32
N SER A 46 -13.96 -5.52 10.45
CA SER A 46 -15.38 -5.79 10.71
C SER A 46 -15.66 -7.29 10.90
N ALA A 47 -15.00 -8.14 10.11
CA ALA A 47 -15.10 -9.59 10.27
C ALA A 47 -14.50 -10.05 11.61
N TYR A 48 -13.40 -9.45 12.04
CA TYR A 48 -12.82 -9.72 13.37
C TYR A 48 -13.78 -9.39 14.50
N GLU A 49 -14.51 -8.30 14.43
CA GLU A 49 -15.52 -7.92 15.40
C GLU A 49 -16.62 -8.99 15.55
N SER A 50 -16.88 -9.74 14.48
CA SER A 50 -17.87 -10.83 14.47
C SER A 50 -17.33 -12.17 14.97
N HIS A 51 -16.12 -12.58 14.56
CA HIS A 51 -15.56 -13.90 14.88
C HIS A 51 -14.58 -13.90 16.06
N GLY A 52 -13.96 -12.77 16.40
CA GLY A 52 -13.05 -12.64 17.54
C GLY A 52 -11.75 -13.42 17.47
N ASP A 53 -11.40 -13.98 16.30
CA ASP A 53 -10.20 -14.79 16.10
C ASP A 53 -9.02 -13.93 15.66
N ILE A 54 -8.08 -13.68 16.58
CA ILE A 54 -6.89 -12.85 16.34
C ILE A 54 -5.97 -13.49 15.29
N SER A 55 -5.78 -14.80 15.32
CA SER A 55 -4.92 -15.50 14.37
C SER A 55 -5.44 -15.37 12.95
N ARG A 56 -6.72 -15.47 12.77
CA ARG A 56 -7.38 -15.26 11.47
C ARG A 56 -7.24 -13.81 11.01
N TYR A 57 -7.46 -12.86 11.90
CA TYR A 57 -7.27 -11.43 11.61
C TYR A 57 -5.84 -11.13 11.13
N LEU A 58 -4.82 -11.60 11.87
CA LEU A 58 -3.42 -11.39 11.52
C LEU A 58 -3.05 -12.04 10.19
N SER A 59 -3.55 -13.23 9.94
CA SER A 59 -3.32 -13.95 8.68
C SER A 59 -3.90 -13.20 7.49
N GLU A 60 -5.14 -12.77 7.58
CA GLU A 60 -5.83 -11.99 6.54
C GLU A 60 -5.18 -10.62 6.34
N TYR A 61 -4.76 -9.98 7.43
CA TYR A 61 -4.04 -8.70 7.42
C TYR A 61 -2.73 -8.81 6.64
N GLN A 62 -1.90 -9.81 6.94
CA GLN A 62 -0.64 -10.03 6.24
C GLN A 62 -0.83 -10.35 4.76
N VAL A 63 -1.81 -11.19 4.43
CA VAL A 63 -2.13 -11.52 3.03
C VAL A 63 -2.54 -10.26 2.27
N LEU A 64 -3.35 -9.41 2.88
CA LEU A 64 -3.76 -8.13 2.27
C LEU A 64 -2.58 -7.21 2.02
N LEU A 65 -1.71 -7.00 3.01
CA LEU A 65 -0.54 -6.15 2.86
C LEU A 65 0.41 -6.66 1.78
N LYS A 66 0.64 -7.97 1.72
CA LYS A 66 1.45 -8.59 0.66
C LYS A 66 0.83 -8.43 -0.72
N ARG A 67 -0.48 -8.56 -0.82
CA ARG A 67 -1.21 -8.36 -2.08
C ARG A 67 -1.08 -6.91 -2.57
N VAL A 68 -1.22 -5.94 -1.67
CA VAL A 68 -1.03 -4.52 -1.99
C VAL A 68 0.43 -4.25 -2.39
N ALA A 69 1.39 -4.81 -1.68
CA ALA A 69 2.81 -4.69 -2.01
C ALA A 69 3.13 -5.26 -3.40
N LEU A 70 2.56 -6.41 -3.76
CA LEU A 70 2.74 -7.02 -5.08
C LEU A 70 2.19 -6.18 -6.24
N THR A 71 1.28 -5.26 -5.96
CA THR A 71 0.76 -4.33 -6.98
C THR A 71 1.78 -3.25 -7.33
N ARG A 72 2.66 -2.90 -6.39
CA ARG A 72 3.58 -1.76 -6.53
C ARG A 72 5.05 -2.15 -6.62
N TYR A 73 5.45 -3.19 -5.93
CA TYR A 73 6.86 -3.62 -5.83
C TYR A 73 7.11 -4.88 -6.64
N ASP A 74 8.38 -5.17 -6.89
CA ASP A 74 8.79 -6.37 -7.60
C ASP A 74 8.34 -7.63 -6.83
N ARG A 75 7.79 -8.57 -7.57
CA ARG A 75 7.28 -9.83 -7.03
C ARG A 75 8.37 -10.65 -6.33
N ASP A 76 9.57 -10.71 -6.92
CA ASP A 76 10.67 -11.48 -6.35
C ASP A 76 11.15 -10.86 -5.04
N LEU A 77 11.17 -9.53 -4.97
CA LEU A 77 11.47 -8.80 -3.74
C LEU A 77 10.46 -9.14 -2.64
N VAL A 78 9.17 -8.97 -2.91
CA VAL A 78 8.12 -9.19 -1.91
C VAL A 78 8.06 -10.65 -1.48
N ALA A 79 8.22 -11.60 -2.40
CA ALA A 79 8.19 -13.02 -2.11
C ALA A 79 9.36 -13.48 -1.20
N SER A 80 10.49 -12.80 -1.28
CA SER A 80 11.66 -13.10 -0.44
C SER A 80 11.55 -12.58 0.99
N LEU A 81 10.61 -11.67 1.26
CA LEU A 81 10.45 -11.02 2.55
C LEU A 81 9.56 -11.81 3.50
N SER A 82 10.08 -12.08 4.70
CA SER A 82 9.33 -12.73 5.78
C SER A 82 9.85 -12.27 7.13
N GLY A 83 9.03 -12.42 8.18
CA GLY A 83 9.40 -12.08 9.55
C GLY A 83 9.88 -10.64 9.71
N GLU A 84 11.03 -10.47 10.33
CA GLU A 84 11.63 -9.15 10.61
C GLU A 84 11.94 -8.37 9.32
N ALA A 85 12.39 -9.03 8.28
CA ALA A 85 12.67 -8.40 6.99
C ALA A 85 11.42 -7.80 6.36
N TRP A 86 10.30 -8.50 6.47
CA TRP A 86 8.99 -8.00 6.00
C TRP A 86 8.54 -6.75 6.75
N VAL A 87 8.63 -6.78 8.08
CA VAL A 87 8.24 -5.65 8.93
C VAL A 87 9.15 -4.43 8.68
N ALA A 88 10.46 -4.66 8.55
CA ALA A 88 11.41 -3.60 8.20
C ALA A 88 11.11 -2.99 6.83
N PHE A 89 10.70 -3.79 5.86
CA PHE A 89 10.26 -3.32 4.55
C PHE A 89 9.01 -2.43 4.66
N LEU A 90 8.04 -2.80 5.48
CA LEU A 90 6.85 -2.00 5.71
C LEU A 90 7.20 -0.61 6.30
N ASP A 91 8.09 -0.57 7.28
CA ASP A 91 8.56 0.70 7.85
C ASP A 91 9.30 1.56 6.83
N LYS A 92 10.22 0.97 6.10
CA LYS A 92 11.01 1.66 5.08
C LYS A 92 10.15 2.26 3.97
N SER A 93 9.19 1.50 3.49
CA SER A 93 8.33 1.91 2.37
C SER A 93 7.32 2.99 2.74
N SER A 94 6.95 3.10 4.02
CA SER A 94 6.02 4.12 4.53
C SER A 94 6.71 5.25 5.30
N ASN A 95 8.02 5.15 5.49
CA ASN A 95 8.82 6.09 6.28
C ASN A 95 8.28 6.24 7.71
N CYS A 96 7.98 5.12 8.35
CA CYS A 96 7.62 5.03 9.75
C CYS A 96 8.43 3.94 10.45
N GLU A 97 8.34 3.83 11.77
CA GLU A 97 9.04 2.82 12.56
C GLU A 97 8.10 1.96 13.40
N GLU A 98 6.82 2.22 13.33
CA GLU A 98 5.81 1.58 14.19
C GLU A 98 5.59 0.10 13.90
N PHE A 99 5.91 -0.38 12.70
CA PHE A 99 5.86 -1.81 12.41
C PHE A 99 6.97 -2.58 13.12
N THR A 100 8.15 -2.01 13.26
CA THR A 100 9.29 -2.66 13.92
C THR A 100 9.23 -2.52 15.44
N ILE A 101 8.83 -1.34 15.94
CA ILE A 101 8.89 -0.99 17.37
C ILE A 101 7.54 -1.18 18.07
N GLY A 102 6.43 -0.96 17.36
CA GLY A 102 5.08 -0.97 17.92
C GLY A 102 4.29 -2.26 17.67
N GLU A 103 3.02 -2.10 17.41
CA GLU A 103 2.06 -3.21 17.22
C GLU A 103 2.39 -4.11 16.04
N GLY A 104 3.16 -3.65 15.08
CA GLY A 104 3.64 -4.46 13.95
C GLY A 104 4.48 -5.67 14.38
N GLN A 105 5.01 -5.71 15.57
CA GLN A 105 5.70 -6.89 16.12
C GLN A 105 4.81 -8.12 16.21
N ALA A 106 3.50 -7.95 16.30
CA ALA A 106 2.53 -9.04 16.25
C ALA A 106 2.59 -9.83 14.93
N LEU A 107 3.11 -9.23 13.86
CA LEU A 107 3.29 -9.88 12.56
C LEU A 107 4.53 -10.80 12.52
N ILE A 108 5.47 -10.59 13.45
CA ILE A 108 6.71 -11.37 13.55
C ILE A 108 6.56 -12.50 14.57
N ASP A 109 6.03 -12.18 15.73
CA ASP A 109 5.97 -13.09 16.88
C ASP A 109 4.54 -13.58 17.10
N SER A 110 4.33 -14.87 16.86
CA SER A 110 3.06 -15.54 17.11
C SER A 110 2.69 -15.61 18.60
N ASN A 111 3.68 -15.41 19.48
CA ASN A 111 3.48 -15.38 20.94
C ASN A 111 3.22 -13.97 21.47
N TYR A 112 3.34 -12.95 20.61
CA TYR A 112 3.03 -11.59 21.00
C TYR A 112 1.56 -11.47 21.37
N ARG A 113 1.29 -11.17 22.64
CA ARG A 113 -0.07 -10.99 23.12
C ARG A 113 -0.60 -9.63 22.71
N LEU A 114 -1.48 -9.63 21.73
CA LEU A 114 -2.31 -8.47 21.46
C LEU A 114 -3.36 -8.35 22.58
N GLU A 115 -3.31 -7.28 23.34
CA GLU A 115 -4.44 -6.94 24.22
C GLU A 115 -5.65 -6.58 23.36
N PRO A 116 -6.86 -7.16 23.67
CA PRO A 116 -7.76 -7.54 22.59
C PRO A 116 -8.44 -6.45 21.80
N ALA A 117 -8.61 -5.25 22.26
CA ALA A 117 -9.38 -4.26 21.49
C ALA A 117 -8.52 -3.10 20.97
N ALA A 118 -7.67 -2.53 21.84
CA ALA A 118 -6.90 -1.34 21.51
C ALA A 118 -5.78 -1.60 20.49
N ASN A 119 -5.15 -2.76 20.55
CA ASN A 119 -4.02 -3.10 19.69
C ASN A 119 -4.46 -3.53 18.28
N ILE A 120 -5.61 -4.16 18.15
CA ILE A 120 -6.21 -4.48 16.84
C ILE A 120 -6.57 -3.21 16.09
N ASP A 121 -7.19 -2.23 16.76
CA ASP A 121 -7.52 -0.95 16.15
C ASP A 121 -6.27 -0.18 15.73
N LYS A 122 -5.23 -0.14 16.57
CA LYS A 122 -3.96 0.48 16.24
C LYS A 122 -3.27 -0.20 15.06
N LEU A 123 -3.27 -1.53 15.03
CA LEU A 123 -2.69 -2.30 13.93
C LEU A 123 -3.46 -2.04 12.62
N SER A 124 -4.77 -1.93 12.68
CA SER A 124 -5.61 -1.58 11.54
C SER A 124 -5.33 -0.17 11.04
N GLU A 125 -5.18 0.80 11.92
CA GLU A 125 -4.79 2.17 11.56
C GLU A 125 -3.40 2.23 10.93
N LEU A 126 -2.46 1.46 11.46
CA LEU A 126 -1.11 1.34 10.92
C LEU A 126 -1.11 0.76 9.51
N GLY A 127 -1.92 -0.27 9.28
CA GLY A 127 -2.13 -0.86 7.96
C GLY A 127 -2.73 0.13 6.95
N ARG A 128 -3.73 0.90 7.37
CA ARG A 128 -4.32 1.96 6.54
C ARG A 128 -3.29 3.02 6.18
N LEU A 129 -2.49 3.44 7.16
CA LEU A 129 -1.41 4.40 6.96
C LEU A 129 -0.41 3.89 5.91
N TRP A 130 0.01 2.64 6.03
CA TRP A 130 0.92 2.03 5.06
C TRP A 130 0.32 1.95 3.66
N ILE A 131 -0.91 1.48 3.53
CA ILE A 131 -1.60 1.38 2.24
C ILE A 131 -1.68 2.75 1.56
N ARG A 132 -1.93 3.80 2.32
CA ARG A 132 -2.06 5.17 1.79
C ARG A 132 -0.74 5.82 1.47
N LYS A 133 0.32 5.54 2.25
CA LYS A 133 1.58 6.32 2.24
C LYS A 133 2.78 5.58 1.68
N HIS A 134 2.71 4.29 1.41
CA HIS A 134 3.87 3.57 0.89
C HIS A 134 4.36 4.16 -0.44
N ARG A 135 5.68 4.20 -0.61
CA ARG A 135 6.37 4.83 -1.74
C ARG A 135 7.29 3.83 -2.43
N ASP A 136 7.70 4.18 -3.64
CA ASP A 136 8.77 3.47 -4.30
C ASP A 136 10.06 3.58 -3.49
N LEU A 137 10.70 2.45 -3.27
CA LEU A 137 12.04 2.42 -2.70
C LEU A 137 13.07 2.77 -3.78
N PRO A 138 14.16 3.46 -3.44
CA PRO A 138 15.29 3.62 -4.35
C PRO A 138 15.79 2.27 -4.87
N ILE A 139 16.25 2.24 -6.11
CA ILE A 139 16.72 0.99 -6.76
C ILE A 139 17.80 0.28 -5.94
N VAL A 140 18.68 1.07 -5.30
CA VAL A 140 19.75 0.56 -4.43
C VAL A 140 19.20 -0.20 -3.22
N GLU A 141 18.09 0.26 -2.65
CA GLU A 141 17.44 -0.41 -1.52
C GLU A 141 16.61 -1.62 -1.92
N GLN A 142 16.14 -1.66 -3.17
CA GLN A 142 15.41 -2.82 -3.71
C GLN A 142 16.36 -4.00 -3.99
N ALA A 143 17.62 -3.72 -4.28
CA ALA A 143 18.64 -4.74 -4.56
C ALA A 143 19.31 -5.32 -3.30
N ALA A 144 19.11 -4.68 -2.16
CA ALA A 144 19.62 -5.15 -0.86
C ALA A 144 18.56 -5.97 -0.13
#